data_e9514631402f0a4c085cc8287692f2d1
#
_entry.id   e9514631402f0a4c085cc8287692f2d1
#
_cell.length_a   1.000
_cell.length_b   1.000
_cell.length_c   1.000
_cell.angle_alpha   90.00
_cell.angle_beta   90.00
_cell.angle_gamma   90.00
#
_symmetry.space_group_name_H-M   'P 1'
#
loop_
_entity.id
_entity.type
_entity.pdbx_description
1 polymer ?
#
loop_
_entity_poly.entity_id
_entity_poly.type
_entity_poly.pdbx_seq_one_letter_code
_entity_poly.pdbx_strand_id
1 'polypeptide(L)'
;FQIQHRFGTLNSGFYNLYGLDNAQIRLGLDYGIKNWLCIGIGRSSALKTIDVSFKLKIMRQKSGMNAFPFTIAYYTSVFQKQFTKIEKKQANYKFSDQLSYVNQLLIAHKINRKLSLQISPTIVHYNLVGYDESNDRLSIGFSSRYKISNRVSINTEYFLQAVKTTNNDVLSFGFDVETGGHIFQLHLSNSPAMIAPAFIHETKGMWAKGDIYFGFNISRVFSINENR
;
A
#
# COMPACT_ATOMS: atom_id res chain seq x y z
N PHE A 1 9.59 8.35 8.21
CA PHE A 1 9.98 6.96 8.47
C PHE A 1 8.75 6.13 8.79
N GLN A 2 8.67 4.91 8.25
CA GLN A 2 7.57 3.99 8.46
C GLN A 2 8.09 2.60 8.83
N ILE A 3 7.46 1.99 9.84
CA ILE A 3 7.59 0.57 10.16
C ILE A 3 6.20 -0.03 9.91
N GLN A 4 6.14 -1.03 9.04
CA GLN A 4 4.91 -1.76 8.76
C GLN A 4 5.11 -3.22 9.18
N HIS A 5 4.12 -3.79 9.82
CA HIS A 5 4.14 -5.15 10.30
C HIS A 5 2.84 -5.86 9.93
N ARG A 6 2.94 -7.09 9.43
CA ARG A 6 1.79 -7.92 9.11
C ARG A 6 2.03 -9.31 9.65
N PHE A 7 1.04 -9.82 10.38
CA PHE A 7 1.04 -11.16 10.95
C PHE A 7 0.46 -12.19 9.98
N GLY A 8 0.41 -13.45 10.40
CA GLY A 8 -0.29 -14.51 9.67
C GLY A 8 -1.81 -14.38 9.77
N THR A 9 -2.52 -15.37 9.28
CA THR A 9 -3.99 -15.37 9.26
C THR A 9 -4.59 -15.69 10.63
N LEU A 10 -5.67 -15.00 10.98
CA LEU A 10 -6.41 -15.27 12.22
C LEU A 10 -6.99 -16.68 12.28
N ASN A 11 -7.35 -17.26 11.13
CA ASN A 11 -7.88 -18.61 11.03
C ASN A 11 -6.83 -19.73 11.19
N SER A 12 -5.55 -19.39 11.39
CA SER A 12 -4.49 -20.36 11.69
C SER A 12 -4.64 -21.00 13.09
N GLY A 13 -5.56 -20.51 13.90
CA GLY A 13 -5.96 -21.07 15.18
C GLY A 13 -4.98 -20.82 16.32
N PHE A 14 -5.34 -21.36 17.50
CA PHE A 14 -4.59 -21.12 18.73
C PHE A 14 -3.16 -21.67 18.69
N TYR A 15 -2.93 -22.77 17.98
CA TYR A 15 -1.59 -23.37 17.86
C TYR A 15 -0.54 -22.37 17.28
N ASN A 16 -0.96 -21.52 16.34
CA ASN A 16 -0.11 -20.48 15.75
C ASN A 16 -0.41 -19.09 16.36
N LEU A 17 -0.94 -19.03 17.57
CA LEU A 17 -1.40 -17.80 18.23
C LEU A 17 -2.20 -16.88 17.29
N TYR A 18 -3.16 -17.47 16.55
CA TYR A 18 -3.98 -16.74 15.56
C TYR A 18 -3.15 -15.96 14.54
N GLY A 19 -2.02 -16.55 14.12
CA GLY A 19 -1.12 -15.97 13.12
C GLY A 19 -0.01 -15.07 13.68
N LEU A 20 0.03 -14.80 14.98
CA LEU A 20 1.05 -13.93 15.58
C LEU A 20 2.47 -14.50 15.49
N ASP A 21 2.64 -15.82 15.37
CA ASP A 21 3.94 -16.47 15.20
C ASP A 21 4.59 -16.18 13.84
N ASN A 22 3.79 -15.80 12.84
CA ASN A 22 4.25 -15.47 11.51
C ASN A 22 4.21 -13.96 11.29
N ALA A 23 5.37 -13.37 11.06
CA ALA A 23 5.47 -11.94 10.91
C ALA A 23 6.27 -11.53 9.67
N GLN A 24 5.77 -10.53 8.98
CA GLN A 24 6.47 -9.84 7.91
C GLN A 24 6.64 -8.38 8.31
N ILE A 25 7.79 -7.79 7.94
CA ILE A 25 8.11 -6.39 8.20
C ILE A 25 8.44 -5.67 6.91
N ARG A 26 8.02 -4.40 6.80
CA ARG A 26 8.52 -3.46 5.80
C ARG A 26 8.98 -2.18 6.49
N LEU A 27 10.17 -1.75 6.15
CA LEU A 27 10.74 -0.46 6.53
C LEU A 27 10.65 0.48 5.35
N GLY A 28 10.19 1.71 5.57
CA GLY A 28 10.08 2.75 4.56
C GLY A 28 10.63 4.08 5.04
N LEU A 29 11.24 4.82 4.13
CA LEU A 29 11.70 6.17 4.33
C LEU A 29 11.17 7.03 3.18
N ASP A 30 10.39 8.06 3.51
CA ASP A 30 9.85 9.02 2.55
C ASP A 30 10.47 10.40 2.82
N TYR A 31 10.89 11.09 1.77
CA TYR A 31 11.46 12.42 1.85
C TYR A 31 10.69 13.40 0.95
N GLY A 32 10.12 14.43 1.57
CA GLY A 32 9.45 15.53 0.86
C GLY A 32 10.46 16.53 0.32
N ILE A 33 10.79 16.45 -0.96
CA ILE A 33 11.72 17.38 -1.64
C ILE A 33 11.08 18.76 -1.76
N LYS A 34 9.81 18.78 -2.12
CA LYS A 34 8.97 19.99 -2.30
C LYS A 34 7.55 19.67 -1.78
N ASN A 35 6.73 20.70 -1.58
CA ASN A 35 5.33 20.53 -1.18
C ASN A 35 4.49 19.71 -2.16
N TRP A 36 4.99 19.52 -3.39
CA TRP A 36 4.35 18.78 -4.46
C TRP A 36 5.10 17.50 -4.85
N LEU A 37 6.34 17.26 -4.37
CA LEU A 37 7.16 16.11 -4.72
C LEU A 37 7.70 15.41 -3.48
N CYS A 38 7.43 14.10 -3.39
CA CYS A 38 7.96 13.20 -2.38
C CYS A 38 8.61 12.01 -3.07
N ILE A 39 9.76 11.57 -2.56
CA ILE A 39 10.43 10.33 -2.96
C ILE A 39 10.44 9.38 -1.78
N GLY A 40 10.37 8.07 -2.05
CA GLY A 40 10.40 7.04 -1.02
C GLY A 40 11.29 5.89 -1.41
N ILE A 41 11.86 5.23 -0.40
CA ILE A 41 12.55 3.96 -0.51
C ILE A 41 12.02 3.02 0.56
N GLY A 42 11.84 1.75 0.21
CA GLY A 42 11.35 0.75 1.14
C GLY A 42 12.03 -0.60 0.96
N ARG A 43 11.97 -1.40 2.02
CA ARG A 43 12.40 -2.80 2.00
C ARG A 43 11.41 -3.65 2.78
N SER A 44 10.88 -4.66 2.11
CA SER A 44 10.01 -5.68 2.72
C SER A 44 10.78 -6.99 2.96
N SER A 45 10.49 -7.67 4.07
CA SER A 45 10.97 -9.03 4.31
C SER A 45 10.33 -10.04 3.36
N ALA A 46 9.08 -9.77 2.92
CA ALA A 46 8.39 -10.58 1.92
C ALA A 46 9.17 -10.55 0.60
N LEU A 47 9.62 -11.73 0.17
CA LEU A 47 10.43 -11.91 -1.05
C LEU A 47 11.65 -10.99 -1.11
N LYS A 48 12.08 -10.45 0.04
CA LYS A 48 13.20 -9.50 0.17
C LYS A 48 13.10 -8.34 -0.82
N THR A 49 11.89 -7.83 -1.06
CA THR A 49 11.60 -6.80 -2.04
C THR A 49 12.15 -5.45 -1.60
N ILE A 50 12.80 -4.75 -2.52
CA ILE A 50 13.19 -3.34 -2.38
C ILE A 50 12.30 -2.52 -3.30
N ASP A 51 11.87 -1.35 -2.85
CA ASP A 51 11.04 -0.44 -3.65
C ASP A 51 11.55 0.99 -3.60
N VAL A 52 11.37 1.68 -4.71
CA VAL A 52 11.58 3.13 -4.85
C VAL A 52 10.30 3.74 -5.39
N SER A 53 9.88 4.85 -4.82
CA SER A 53 8.62 5.51 -5.18
C SER A 53 8.77 7.00 -5.36
N PHE A 54 7.88 7.56 -6.19
CA PHE A 54 7.71 8.99 -6.43
C PHE A 54 6.24 9.34 -6.31
N LYS A 55 5.93 10.41 -5.58
CA LYS A 55 4.58 10.94 -5.45
C LYS A 55 4.58 12.41 -5.83
N LEU A 56 3.84 12.72 -6.89
CA LEU A 56 3.69 14.05 -7.45
C LEU A 56 2.28 14.56 -7.18
N LYS A 57 2.14 15.62 -6.39
CA LYS A 57 0.87 16.30 -6.17
C LYS A 57 0.63 17.30 -7.31
N ILE A 58 -0.32 16.99 -8.19
CA ILE A 58 -0.63 17.76 -9.39
C ILE A 58 -1.54 18.94 -9.05
N MET A 59 -2.62 18.67 -8.30
CA MET A 59 -3.62 19.66 -7.92
C MET A 59 -4.03 19.46 -6.46
N ARG A 60 -4.41 20.55 -5.80
CA ARG A 60 -4.91 20.52 -4.42
C ARG A 60 -6.33 21.05 -4.36
N GLN A 61 -7.18 20.37 -3.59
CA GLN A 61 -8.52 20.85 -3.29
C GLN A 61 -8.48 22.24 -2.68
N LYS A 62 -9.30 23.15 -3.22
CA LYS A 62 -9.44 24.54 -2.77
C LYS A 62 -10.91 24.90 -2.65
N SER A 63 -11.23 25.80 -1.73
CA SER A 63 -12.54 26.45 -1.57
C SER A 63 -12.43 27.94 -1.90
N GLY A 64 -13.54 28.61 -2.17
CA GLY A 64 -13.58 30.04 -2.50
C GLY A 64 -13.70 30.32 -4.00
N MET A 65 -13.31 31.55 -4.45
CA MET A 65 -13.54 32.03 -5.84
C MET A 65 -12.92 31.13 -6.93
N ASN A 66 -11.81 30.43 -6.65
CA ASN A 66 -11.18 29.47 -7.57
C ASN A 66 -11.28 28.06 -7.00
N ALA A 67 -12.49 27.63 -6.60
CA ALA A 67 -12.74 26.33 -6.01
C ALA A 67 -12.37 25.19 -6.99
N PHE A 68 -11.63 24.23 -6.47
CA PHE A 68 -11.37 22.96 -7.16
C PHE A 68 -11.66 21.82 -6.18
N PRO A 69 -12.62 20.93 -6.47
CA PRO A 69 -13.16 20.02 -5.46
C PRO A 69 -12.25 18.84 -5.14
N PHE A 70 -11.20 18.58 -5.91
CA PHE A 70 -10.37 17.40 -5.76
C PHE A 70 -8.91 17.73 -5.40
N THR A 71 -8.25 16.81 -4.73
CA THR A 71 -6.78 16.73 -4.71
C THR A 71 -6.38 15.62 -5.67
N ILE A 72 -5.53 15.92 -6.64
CA ILE A 72 -5.03 14.95 -7.61
C ILE A 72 -3.54 14.78 -7.40
N ALA A 73 -3.10 13.54 -7.25
CA ALA A 73 -1.69 13.18 -7.18
C ALA A 73 -1.40 11.96 -8.05
N TYR A 74 -0.22 11.93 -8.64
CA TYR A 74 0.31 10.77 -9.33
C TYR A 74 1.32 10.07 -8.44
N TYR A 75 1.20 8.77 -8.33
CA TYR A 75 2.15 7.91 -7.61
C TYR A 75 2.71 6.88 -8.58
N THR A 76 4.02 6.74 -8.60
CA THR A 76 4.70 5.69 -9.34
C THR A 76 5.75 5.03 -8.45
N SER A 77 5.96 3.74 -8.65
CA SER A 77 6.95 2.99 -7.89
C SER A 77 7.48 1.81 -8.67
N VAL A 78 8.74 1.48 -8.42
CA VAL A 78 9.43 0.31 -8.95
C VAL A 78 9.73 -0.63 -7.80
N PHE A 79 9.42 -1.90 -7.95
CA PHE A 79 9.66 -2.95 -6.98
C PHE A 79 10.63 -3.96 -7.57
N GLN A 80 11.66 -4.29 -6.82
CA GLN A 80 12.59 -5.36 -7.14
C GLN A 80 12.40 -6.52 -6.18
N LYS A 81 11.82 -7.61 -6.65
CA LYS A 81 11.70 -8.89 -5.95
C LYS A 81 13.01 -9.67 -6.08
N GLN A 82 13.62 -10.10 -4.98
CA GLN A 82 14.87 -10.84 -5.05
C GLN A 82 14.62 -12.34 -5.25
N PHE A 83 15.10 -12.88 -6.34
CA PHE A 83 15.16 -14.32 -6.55
C PHE A 83 16.28 -14.97 -5.71
N THR A 84 16.04 -16.17 -5.24
CA THR A 84 17.05 -16.97 -4.57
C THR A 84 18.19 -17.36 -5.53
N LYS A 85 19.34 -17.75 -4.98
CA LYS A 85 20.47 -18.22 -5.82
C LYS A 85 20.09 -19.45 -6.66
N ILE A 86 19.19 -20.30 -6.14
CA ILE A 86 18.72 -21.51 -6.83
C ILE A 86 17.84 -21.12 -8.03
N GLU A 87 16.86 -20.25 -7.83
CA GLU A 87 15.98 -19.75 -8.90
C GLU A 87 16.80 -19.10 -10.03
N LYS A 88 17.78 -18.26 -9.69
CA LYS A 88 18.66 -17.60 -10.68
C LYS A 88 19.45 -18.59 -11.52
N LYS A 89 19.89 -19.72 -10.96
CA LYS A 89 20.64 -20.74 -11.69
C LYS A 89 19.75 -21.61 -12.59
N GLN A 90 18.52 -21.88 -12.19
CA GLN A 90 17.62 -22.81 -12.87
C GLN A 90 17.00 -22.25 -14.15
N ALA A 91 16.85 -20.93 -14.28
CA ALA A 91 16.02 -20.35 -15.34
C ALA A 91 16.65 -19.19 -16.12
N ASN A 92 17.97 -18.96 -16.05
CA ASN A 92 18.63 -17.83 -16.75
C ASN A 92 17.96 -16.47 -16.53
N TYR A 93 17.40 -16.21 -15.33
CA TYR A 93 16.70 -14.97 -15.02
C TYR A 93 17.61 -13.75 -15.16
N LYS A 94 17.09 -12.74 -15.85
CA LYS A 94 17.72 -11.43 -15.98
C LYS A 94 17.32 -10.54 -14.78
N PHE A 95 18.07 -9.50 -14.53
CA PHE A 95 17.72 -8.50 -13.51
C PHE A 95 16.35 -7.86 -13.76
N SER A 96 16.01 -7.59 -15.04
CA SER A 96 14.71 -7.05 -15.44
C SER A 96 13.54 -7.91 -14.97
N ASP A 97 13.68 -9.23 -14.95
CA ASP A 97 12.61 -10.16 -14.62
C ASP A 97 12.16 -10.07 -13.15
N GLN A 98 12.99 -9.43 -12.31
CA GLN A 98 12.71 -9.17 -10.90
C GLN A 98 11.89 -7.90 -10.68
N LEU A 99 11.66 -7.11 -11.74
CA LEU A 99 11.05 -5.79 -11.63
C LEU A 99 9.55 -5.84 -11.86
N SER A 100 8.84 -5.05 -11.07
CA SER A 100 7.46 -4.68 -11.32
C SER A 100 7.25 -3.18 -11.07
N TYR A 101 6.26 -2.61 -11.73
CA TYR A 101 5.99 -1.18 -11.71
C TYR A 101 4.55 -0.93 -11.33
N VAL A 102 4.32 0.07 -10.51
CA VAL A 102 2.98 0.51 -10.14
C VAL A 102 2.80 1.97 -10.51
N ASN A 103 1.70 2.28 -11.17
CA ASN A 103 1.29 3.63 -11.50
C ASN A 103 -0.13 3.84 -11.01
N GLN A 104 -0.35 4.88 -10.20
CA GLN A 104 -1.65 5.22 -9.63
C GLN A 104 -1.97 6.69 -9.82
N LEU A 105 -3.18 6.98 -10.24
CA LEU A 105 -3.73 8.33 -10.19
C LEU A 105 -4.63 8.43 -8.94
N LEU A 106 -4.20 9.20 -7.95
CA LEU A 106 -4.91 9.36 -6.68
C LEU A 106 -5.83 10.58 -6.79
N ILE A 107 -7.14 10.37 -6.80
CA ILE A 107 -8.16 11.41 -6.88
C ILE A 107 -8.92 11.43 -5.56
N ALA A 108 -8.60 12.38 -4.71
CA ALA A 108 -9.17 12.49 -3.37
C ALA A 108 -10.10 13.70 -3.24
N HIS A 109 -11.20 13.51 -2.52
CA HIS A 109 -12.15 14.56 -2.18
C HIS A 109 -12.40 14.57 -0.67
N LYS A 110 -12.13 15.70 -0.03
CA LYS A 110 -12.50 15.93 1.35
C LYS A 110 -13.90 16.52 1.38
N ILE A 111 -14.91 15.69 1.65
CA ILE A 111 -16.32 16.07 1.65
C ILE A 111 -16.61 17.08 2.77
N ASN A 112 -16.07 16.81 3.97
CA ASN A 112 -16.23 17.67 5.14
C ASN A 112 -15.03 17.48 6.10
N ARG A 113 -15.10 18.05 7.31
CA ARG A 113 -14.02 17.94 8.31
C ARG A 113 -13.76 16.51 8.78
N LYS A 114 -14.76 15.62 8.67
CA LYS A 114 -14.69 14.24 9.16
C LYS A 114 -14.44 13.23 8.05
N LEU A 115 -15.05 13.40 6.85
CA LEU A 115 -15.05 12.39 5.80
C LEU A 115 -14.21 12.82 4.60
N SER A 116 -13.30 11.94 4.18
CA SER A 116 -12.56 12.03 2.94
C SER A 116 -12.70 10.72 2.16
N LEU A 117 -12.86 10.82 0.84
CA LEU A 117 -12.93 9.70 -0.09
C LEU A 117 -11.81 9.81 -1.11
N GLN A 118 -11.36 8.68 -1.65
CA GLN A 118 -10.36 8.63 -2.71
C GLN A 118 -10.70 7.50 -3.68
N ILE A 119 -10.47 7.76 -4.95
CA ILE A 119 -10.46 6.76 -6.03
C ILE A 119 -9.05 6.70 -6.58
N SER A 120 -8.58 5.49 -6.85
CA SER A 120 -7.20 5.23 -7.28
C SER A 120 -7.16 4.27 -8.48
N PRO A 121 -7.42 4.74 -9.72
CA PRO A 121 -7.09 3.97 -10.91
C PRO A 121 -5.61 3.57 -10.88
N THR A 122 -5.35 2.27 -11.07
CA THR A 122 -4.03 1.68 -10.87
C THR A 122 -3.69 0.74 -12.02
N ILE A 123 -2.45 0.84 -12.50
CA ILE A 123 -1.84 -0.09 -13.43
C ILE A 123 -0.62 -0.70 -12.73
N VAL A 124 -0.55 -2.02 -12.71
CA VAL A 124 0.62 -2.76 -12.27
C VAL A 124 1.18 -3.53 -13.46
N HIS A 125 2.46 -3.28 -13.77
CA HIS A 125 3.20 -4.01 -14.80
C HIS A 125 4.19 -4.95 -14.14
N TYR A 126 4.20 -6.21 -14.57
CA TYR A 126 5.17 -7.22 -14.17
C TYR A 126 6.04 -7.58 -15.38
N ASN A 127 7.36 -7.52 -15.25
CA ASN A 127 8.26 -7.93 -16.34
C ASN A 127 8.27 -9.45 -16.55
N LEU A 128 7.95 -10.21 -15.51
CA LEU A 128 7.85 -11.67 -15.57
C LEU A 128 6.51 -12.13 -15.00
N VAL A 129 5.75 -12.85 -15.80
CA VAL A 129 4.46 -13.47 -15.44
C VAL A 129 4.40 -14.93 -15.89
N GLY A 130 3.40 -15.67 -15.44
CA GLY A 130 3.10 -17.02 -15.95
C GLY A 130 2.68 -16.99 -17.42
N TYR A 131 2.73 -18.17 -18.09
CA TYR A 131 2.49 -18.31 -19.54
C TYR A 131 1.15 -17.71 -20.00
N ASP A 132 0.09 -17.89 -19.21
CA ASP A 132 -1.27 -17.40 -19.54
C ASP A 132 -1.65 -16.11 -18.79
N GLU A 133 -0.69 -15.40 -18.22
CA GLU A 133 -0.94 -14.19 -17.43
C GLU A 133 -0.54 -12.93 -18.20
N SER A 134 -1.33 -11.85 -18.03
CA SER A 134 -0.98 -10.52 -18.57
C SER A 134 0.09 -9.85 -17.72
N ASN A 135 1.06 -9.23 -18.40
CA ASN A 135 2.06 -8.37 -17.75
C ASN A 135 1.41 -7.13 -17.14
N ASP A 136 0.38 -6.57 -17.80
CA ASP A 136 -0.33 -5.38 -17.36
C ASP A 136 -1.63 -5.77 -16.67
N ARG A 137 -1.79 -5.31 -15.43
CA ARG A 137 -2.98 -5.58 -14.61
C ARG A 137 -3.59 -4.26 -14.15
N LEU A 138 -4.87 -4.10 -14.46
CA LEU A 138 -5.65 -2.91 -14.12
C LEU A 138 -6.50 -3.15 -12.87
N SER A 139 -6.60 -2.14 -12.03
CA SER A 139 -7.48 -2.12 -10.87
C SER A 139 -7.95 -0.71 -10.53
N ILE A 140 -9.03 -0.63 -9.75
CA ILE A 140 -9.53 0.63 -9.21
C ILE A 140 -9.61 0.50 -7.70
N GLY A 141 -8.86 1.34 -6.99
CA GLY A 141 -8.92 1.45 -5.53
C GLY A 141 -9.99 2.44 -5.10
N PHE A 142 -10.72 2.09 -4.05
CA PHE A 142 -11.66 2.95 -3.33
C PHE A 142 -11.21 3.02 -1.89
N SER A 143 -10.97 4.24 -1.39
CA SER A 143 -10.53 4.43 -0.01
C SER A 143 -11.39 5.48 0.68
N SER A 144 -11.62 5.27 1.96
CA SER A 144 -12.29 6.25 2.80
C SER A 144 -11.55 6.47 4.11
N ARG A 145 -11.63 7.67 4.63
CA ARG A 145 -11.17 8.03 5.98
C ARG A 145 -12.25 8.79 6.71
N TYR A 146 -12.67 8.27 7.85
CA TYR A 146 -13.64 8.94 8.73
C TYR A 146 -13.00 9.28 10.07
N LYS A 147 -12.90 10.58 10.39
CA LYS A 147 -12.40 11.06 11.69
C LYS A 147 -13.47 10.95 12.77
N ILE A 148 -13.22 10.09 13.75
CA ILE A 148 -14.05 9.97 14.97
C ILE A 148 -13.76 11.15 15.90
N SER A 149 -12.47 11.49 16.03
CA SER A 149 -11.99 12.63 16.82
C SER A 149 -10.86 13.37 16.07
N ASN A 150 -10.28 14.38 16.68
CA ASN A 150 -9.12 15.08 16.11
C ASN A 150 -7.88 14.17 15.95
N ARG A 151 -7.79 13.11 16.77
CA ARG A 151 -6.64 12.19 16.81
C ARG A 151 -6.93 10.79 16.31
N VAL A 152 -8.19 10.45 16.12
CA VAL A 152 -8.63 9.08 15.81
C VAL A 152 -9.42 9.05 14.51
N SER A 153 -9.08 8.14 13.62
CA SER A 153 -9.84 7.89 12.39
C SER A 153 -9.98 6.40 12.08
N ILE A 154 -11.06 6.06 11.40
CA ILE A 154 -11.27 4.76 10.75
C ILE A 154 -10.98 4.94 9.26
N ASN A 155 -10.29 3.95 8.68
CA ASN A 155 -9.97 3.91 7.26
C ASN A 155 -10.49 2.61 6.66
N THR A 156 -10.93 2.68 5.41
CA THR A 156 -11.24 1.49 4.61
C THR A 156 -10.57 1.62 3.27
N GLU A 157 -10.15 0.49 2.71
CA GLU A 157 -9.55 0.43 1.39
C GLU A 157 -10.00 -0.85 0.68
N TYR A 158 -10.45 -0.72 -0.56
CA TYR A 158 -10.86 -1.81 -1.43
C TYR A 158 -10.28 -1.62 -2.82
N PHE A 159 -9.61 -2.65 -3.35
CA PHE A 159 -9.15 -2.67 -4.74
C PHE A 159 -9.93 -3.71 -5.51
N LEU A 160 -10.66 -3.22 -6.52
CA LEU A 160 -11.37 -4.02 -7.51
C LEU A 160 -10.44 -4.27 -8.70
N GLN A 161 -10.15 -5.53 -9.00
CA GLN A 161 -9.38 -5.92 -10.18
C GLN A 161 -10.28 -5.88 -11.42
N ALA A 162 -9.80 -5.24 -12.51
CA ALA A 162 -10.56 -5.10 -13.75
C ALA A 162 -10.78 -6.44 -14.47
N VAL A 163 -9.82 -7.35 -14.34
CA VAL A 163 -9.88 -8.71 -14.87
C VAL A 163 -9.80 -9.69 -13.69
N LYS A 164 -10.81 -10.52 -13.56
CA LYS A 164 -10.80 -11.57 -12.52
C LYS A 164 -9.75 -12.61 -12.84
N THR A 165 -8.87 -12.85 -11.90
CA THR A 165 -7.84 -13.89 -11.90
C THR A 165 -8.17 -14.95 -10.84
N THR A 166 -7.23 -15.83 -10.53
CA THR A 166 -7.31 -16.72 -9.36
C THR A 166 -7.11 -15.99 -8.04
N ASN A 167 -6.69 -14.72 -8.08
CA ASN A 167 -6.49 -13.88 -6.91
C ASN A 167 -7.77 -13.11 -6.57
N ASN A 168 -7.94 -12.79 -5.30
CA ASN A 168 -9.11 -12.09 -4.79
C ASN A 168 -8.88 -10.58 -4.73
N ASP A 169 -9.98 -9.83 -4.81
CA ASP A 169 -9.97 -8.40 -4.51
C ASP A 169 -9.56 -8.17 -3.06
N VAL A 170 -8.79 -7.11 -2.82
CA VAL A 170 -8.33 -6.80 -1.48
C VAL A 170 -9.28 -5.83 -0.78
N LEU A 171 -9.62 -6.14 0.46
CA LEU A 171 -10.39 -5.29 1.35
C LEU A 171 -9.64 -5.15 2.67
N SER A 172 -9.49 -3.93 3.13
CA SER A 172 -8.81 -3.61 4.39
C SER A 172 -9.60 -2.61 5.22
N PHE A 173 -9.56 -2.80 6.53
CA PHE A 173 -10.08 -1.86 7.52
C PHE A 173 -8.95 -1.43 8.44
N GLY A 174 -8.83 -0.16 8.72
CA GLY A 174 -7.80 0.40 9.56
C GLY A 174 -8.35 1.37 10.60
N PHE A 175 -7.60 1.49 11.69
CA PHE A 175 -7.84 2.42 12.77
C PHE A 175 -6.55 3.18 13.08
N ASP A 176 -6.57 4.50 12.95
CA ASP A 176 -5.41 5.35 13.14
C ASP A 176 -5.54 6.15 14.43
N VAL A 177 -4.42 6.25 15.16
CA VAL A 177 -4.26 7.12 16.33
C VAL A 177 -3.07 8.06 16.10
N GLU A 178 -3.34 9.37 16.04
CA GLU A 178 -2.31 10.40 15.90
C GLU A 178 -1.88 10.91 17.28
N THR A 179 -0.58 10.78 17.60
CA THR A 179 0.00 11.23 18.87
C THR A 179 1.17 12.16 18.60
N GLY A 180 0.94 13.47 18.44
CA GLY A 180 1.96 14.52 18.47
C GLY A 180 3.25 14.33 17.64
N GLY A 181 3.26 13.54 16.59
CA GLY A 181 4.44 13.25 15.75
C GLY A 181 4.52 11.80 15.30
N HIS A 182 3.77 10.90 15.92
CA HIS A 182 3.62 9.52 15.48
C HIS A 182 2.18 9.26 15.05
N ILE A 183 2.01 8.39 14.05
CA ILE A 183 0.73 7.81 13.68
C ILE A 183 0.85 6.31 13.88
N PHE A 184 0.00 5.78 14.74
CA PHE A 184 -0.17 4.35 14.95
C PHE A 184 -1.39 3.89 14.17
N GLN A 185 -1.23 2.90 13.32
CA GLN A 185 -2.31 2.32 12.54
C GLN A 185 -2.43 0.84 12.88
N LEU A 186 -3.61 0.41 13.27
CA LEU A 186 -3.98 -1.00 13.37
C LEU A 186 -4.87 -1.34 12.18
N HIS A 187 -4.70 -2.50 11.58
CA HIS A 187 -5.51 -2.85 10.43
C HIS A 187 -5.73 -4.36 10.29
N LEU A 188 -6.81 -4.69 9.63
CA LEU A 188 -7.21 -6.02 9.20
C LEU A 188 -7.34 -6.02 7.68
N SER A 189 -6.82 -7.03 7.03
CA SER A 189 -6.87 -7.19 5.57
C SER A 189 -6.93 -8.66 5.18
N ASN A 190 -7.49 -8.98 4.03
CA ASN A 190 -7.35 -10.31 3.44
C ASN A 190 -6.02 -10.50 2.67
N SER A 191 -5.12 -9.53 2.72
CA SER A 191 -3.80 -9.61 2.08
C SER A 191 -2.67 -9.60 3.12
N PRO A 192 -1.70 -10.52 3.06
CA PRO A 192 -0.49 -10.46 3.88
C PRO A 192 0.54 -9.45 3.36
N ALA A 193 0.37 -8.95 2.14
CA ALA A 193 1.38 -8.13 1.49
C ALA A 193 1.38 -6.68 1.97
N MET A 194 2.56 -6.07 2.03
CA MET A 194 2.81 -4.67 2.37
C MET A 194 3.40 -3.88 1.20
N ILE A 195 3.57 -4.53 0.04
CA ILE A 195 4.04 -3.92 -1.21
C ILE A 195 2.89 -3.87 -2.21
N ALA A 196 2.74 -2.76 -2.92
CA ALA A 196 1.56 -2.50 -3.74
C ALA A 196 1.27 -3.57 -4.81
N PRO A 197 2.22 -4.11 -5.61
CA PRO A 197 1.91 -5.15 -6.58
C PRO A 197 1.24 -6.36 -5.96
N ALA A 198 1.84 -6.91 -4.90
CA ALA A 198 1.34 -8.10 -4.23
C ALA A 198 0.05 -7.81 -3.45
N PHE A 199 -0.08 -6.65 -2.84
CA PHE A 199 -1.29 -6.23 -2.13
C PHE A 199 -2.48 -6.15 -3.07
N ILE A 200 -2.33 -5.52 -4.24
CA ILE A 200 -3.44 -5.26 -5.17
C ILE A 200 -3.79 -6.49 -6.01
N HIS A 201 -2.79 -7.25 -6.50
CA HIS A 201 -3.00 -8.28 -7.52
C HIS A 201 -2.62 -9.71 -7.14
N GLU A 202 -1.93 -9.93 -6.00
CA GLU A 202 -1.48 -11.26 -5.58
C GLU A 202 -2.20 -11.74 -4.30
N THR A 203 -3.30 -11.10 -3.91
CA THR A 203 -4.07 -11.43 -2.71
C THR A 203 -4.86 -12.71 -2.91
N LYS A 204 -4.59 -13.72 -2.10
CA LYS A 204 -5.27 -15.03 -2.12
C LYS A 204 -6.30 -15.20 -1.01
N GLY A 205 -6.20 -14.41 0.05
CA GLY A 205 -7.08 -14.51 1.21
C GLY A 205 -8.52 -14.09 0.90
N MET A 206 -9.47 -14.72 1.55
CA MET A 206 -10.91 -14.46 1.45
C MET A 206 -11.48 -14.10 2.82
N TRP A 207 -12.14 -12.95 2.94
CA TRP A 207 -12.82 -12.54 4.17
C TRP A 207 -13.83 -13.60 4.65
N ALA A 208 -14.60 -14.14 3.73
CA ALA A 208 -15.62 -15.15 4.02
C ALA A 208 -15.04 -16.47 4.59
N LYS A 209 -13.76 -16.76 4.35
CA LYS A 209 -13.06 -17.94 4.89
C LYS A 209 -12.28 -17.64 6.19
N GLY A 210 -12.30 -16.37 6.65
CA GLY A 210 -11.52 -15.95 7.80
C GLY A 210 -10.02 -15.78 7.52
N ASP A 211 -9.62 -15.68 6.24
CA ASP A 211 -8.24 -15.40 5.83
C ASP A 211 -7.93 -13.91 6.07
N ILE A 212 -7.95 -13.53 7.34
CA ILE A 212 -7.78 -12.14 7.77
C ILE A 212 -6.43 -12.01 8.45
N TYR A 213 -5.65 -11.05 8.00
CA TYR A 213 -4.33 -10.73 8.51
C TYR A 213 -4.41 -9.47 9.36
N PHE A 214 -4.00 -9.58 10.61
CA PHE A 214 -3.80 -8.42 11.47
C PHE A 214 -2.46 -7.77 11.15
N GLY A 215 -2.39 -6.46 11.27
CA GLY A 215 -1.15 -5.73 11.12
C GLY A 215 -1.19 -4.38 11.82
N PHE A 216 -0.01 -3.78 11.95
CA PHE A 216 0.14 -2.42 12.43
C PHE A 216 1.19 -1.67 11.61
N ASN A 217 1.03 -0.36 11.54
CA ASN A 217 2.04 0.54 11.01
C ASN A 217 2.34 1.62 12.05
N ILE A 218 3.61 1.99 12.14
CA ILE A 218 4.06 3.13 12.93
C ILE A 218 4.77 4.07 11.96
N SER A 219 4.29 5.30 11.86
CA SER A 219 4.96 6.34 11.08
C SER A 219 5.32 7.54 11.93
N ARG A 220 6.46 8.14 11.61
CA ARG A 220 6.92 9.38 12.23
C ARG A 220 7.42 10.35 11.17
N VAL A 221 6.97 11.59 11.29
CA VAL A 221 7.45 12.71 10.46
C VAL A 221 8.51 13.47 11.25
N PHE A 222 9.65 13.72 10.60
CA PHE A 222 10.72 14.56 11.11
C PHE A 222 10.77 15.84 10.27
N SER A 223 10.85 17.00 10.89
CA SER A 223 11.15 18.26 10.22
C SER A 223 12.68 18.42 10.17
N ILE A 224 13.23 18.50 8.95
CA ILE A 224 14.69 18.61 8.74
C ILE A 224 15.13 20.08 8.71
N ASN A 225 14.22 21.03 8.47
CA ASN A 225 14.48 22.48 8.42
C ASN A 225 13.52 23.22 9.35
N GLU A 226 13.92 23.39 10.62
CA GLU A 226 13.24 24.30 11.56
C GLU A 226 13.77 25.74 11.50
N ASN A 227 14.79 26.03 10.66
CA ASN A 227 15.36 27.37 10.51
C ASN A 227 15.02 27.97 9.14
N ARG A 228 13.78 28.45 8.97
CA ARG A 228 13.43 29.59 8.09
C ARG A 228 12.13 30.24 8.53
#